data_90216afbb2b18762620dc29a68c06b2f
#
_entry.id   90216afbb2b18762620dc29a68c06b2f
#
_cell.length_a   1.000
_cell.length_b   1.000
_cell.length_c   1.000
_cell.angle_alpha   90.00
_cell.angle_beta   90.00
_cell.angle_gamma   90.00
#
_symmetry.space_group_name_H-M   'P 1'
#
loop_
_entity.id
_entity.type
_entity.pdbx_description
1 polymer ?
#
loop_
_entity_poly.entity_id
_entity_poly.type
_entity_poly.pdbx_seq_one_letter_code
_entity_poly.pdbx_strand_id
1 'polypeptide(L)'
;MSGQIQARRVAGRAGLYFAVIVLAVYSAFPIYWMVVSSLRPTQEMLMNPSLVPQRWTLEYYTSLLAQTDYPRQFLNSLIVAVTTVALTMLLSVMIAYGVTRQRIRGKQMIIAGMLYAYMFPPLLLAIPLYAMFAAIGLNDTLLSLVISHLTITMPLGVWFLWGFFKTMPFELEEAAMVDGCT
;
A
#
# COMPACT_ATOMS: atom_id res chain seq x y z
N MET A 1 23.88 -9.01 45.54
CA MET A 1 24.05 -8.49 44.15
C MET A 1 22.91 -8.86 43.18
N SER A 2 22.22 -9.98 43.39
CA SER A 2 21.10 -10.43 42.50
C SER A 2 19.87 -9.52 42.52
N GLY A 3 19.49 -8.93 43.65
CA GLY A 3 18.29 -8.07 43.77
C GLY A 3 18.40 -6.74 43.04
N GLN A 4 19.59 -6.14 42.95
CA GLN A 4 19.79 -4.88 42.24
C GLN A 4 19.74 -5.04 40.70
N ILE A 5 20.18 -6.19 40.18
CA ILE A 5 20.12 -6.51 38.76
C ILE A 5 18.67 -6.76 38.36
N GLN A 6 17.89 -7.41 39.20
CA GLN A 6 16.47 -7.69 38.96
C GLN A 6 15.64 -6.41 39.03
N ALA A 7 15.86 -5.52 39.98
CA ALA A 7 15.21 -4.21 40.07
C ALA A 7 15.51 -3.32 38.84
N ARG A 8 16.75 -3.26 38.36
CA ARG A 8 17.13 -2.55 37.14
C ARG A 8 16.44 -3.09 35.88
N ARG A 9 16.30 -4.43 35.77
CA ARG A 9 15.58 -5.05 34.64
C ARG A 9 14.09 -4.74 34.67
N VAL A 10 13.46 -4.75 35.86
CA VAL A 10 12.04 -4.39 36.03
C VAL A 10 11.81 -2.92 35.71
N ALA A 11 12.64 -2.03 36.23
CA ALA A 11 12.56 -0.58 35.93
C ALA A 11 12.78 -0.29 34.45
N GLY A 12 13.73 -0.96 33.78
CA GLY A 12 13.94 -0.83 32.34
C GLY A 12 12.74 -1.30 31.51
N ARG A 13 12.11 -2.43 31.90
CA ARG A 13 10.88 -2.91 31.24
C ARG A 13 9.69 -1.98 31.46
N ALA A 14 9.53 -1.45 32.69
CA ALA A 14 8.47 -0.49 32.99
C ALA A 14 8.64 0.79 32.17
N GLY A 15 9.87 1.32 32.07
CA GLY A 15 10.17 2.47 31.20
C GLY A 15 9.91 2.21 29.73
N LEU A 16 10.26 1.01 29.24
CA LEU A 16 9.98 0.61 27.86
C LEU A 16 8.46 0.52 27.60
N TYR A 17 7.70 -0.13 28.45
CA TYR A 17 6.24 -0.21 28.31
C TYR A 17 5.59 1.16 28.39
N PHE A 18 6.04 2.03 29.28
CA PHE A 18 5.56 3.41 29.35
C PHE A 18 5.83 4.16 28.03
N ALA A 19 7.04 4.07 27.50
CA ALA A 19 7.39 4.70 26.22
C ALA A 19 6.54 4.15 25.05
N VAL A 20 6.31 2.83 25.01
CA VAL A 20 5.46 2.19 23.98
C VAL A 20 4.03 2.68 24.09
N ILE A 21 3.47 2.77 25.30
CA ILE A 21 2.10 3.27 25.51
C ILE A 21 1.97 4.73 25.06
N VAL A 22 2.93 5.58 25.44
CA VAL A 22 2.94 7.00 25.05
C VAL A 22 2.99 7.14 23.53
N LEU A 23 3.88 6.39 22.86
CA LEU A 23 3.97 6.39 21.40
C LEU A 23 2.70 5.86 20.76
N ALA A 24 2.11 4.81 21.29
CA ALA A 24 0.86 4.24 20.78
C ALA A 24 -0.30 5.24 20.90
N VAL A 25 -0.45 5.88 22.05
CA VAL A 25 -1.46 6.93 22.27
C VAL A 25 -1.24 8.12 21.33
N TYR A 26 0.00 8.58 21.21
CA TYR A 26 0.37 9.67 20.31
C TYR A 26 0.03 9.34 18.86
N SER A 27 0.37 8.14 18.40
CA SER A 27 0.10 7.68 17.03
C SER A 27 -1.39 7.42 16.77
N ALA A 28 -2.14 6.97 17.79
CA ALA A 28 -3.58 6.71 17.67
C ALA A 28 -4.42 8.00 17.76
N PHE A 29 -3.90 9.06 18.40
CA PHE A 29 -4.64 10.28 18.65
C PHE A 29 -5.17 10.96 17.37
N PRO A 30 -4.40 11.13 16.28
CA PRO A 30 -4.90 11.72 15.05
C PRO A 30 -6.07 10.91 14.44
N ILE A 31 -5.99 9.58 14.50
CA ILE A 31 -7.04 8.69 14.01
C ILE A 31 -8.30 8.83 14.86
N TYR A 32 -8.13 8.78 16.18
CA TYR A 32 -9.21 9.02 17.14
C TYR A 32 -9.90 10.36 16.88
N TRP A 33 -9.08 11.43 16.76
CA TRP A 33 -9.60 12.78 16.51
C TRP A 33 -10.38 12.90 15.20
N MET A 34 -9.88 12.27 14.13
CA MET A 34 -10.55 12.22 12.83
C MET A 34 -11.91 11.54 12.93
N VAL A 35 -12.00 10.38 13.58
CA VAL A 35 -13.25 9.64 13.77
C VAL A 35 -14.24 10.44 14.62
N VAL A 36 -13.79 10.97 15.74
CA VAL A 36 -14.63 11.77 16.64
C VAL A 36 -15.13 13.04 15.95
N SER A 37 -14.28 13.72 15.19
CA SER A 37 -14.64 14.92 14.44
C SER A 37 -15.65 14.64 13.33
N SER A 38 -15.55 13.48 12.66
CA SER A 38 -16.50 13.10 11.61
C SER A 38 -17.94 12.80 12.12
N LEU A 39 -18.03 12.49 13.40
CA LEU A 39 -19.31 12.17 14.07
C LEU A 39 -19.89 13.35 14.89
N ARG A 40 -19.31 14.53 14.78
CA ARG A 40 -19.64 15.72 15.56
C ARG A 40 -20.26 16.79 14.68
N PRO A 41 -21.34 17.50 15.10
CA PRO A 41 -21.88 18.65 14.37
C PRO A 41 -20.86 19.79 14.22
N THR A 42 -20.87 20.50 13.07
CA THR A 42 -19.94 21.61 12.79
C THR A 42 -19.94 22.69 13.86
N GLN A 43 -21.14 23.02 14.40
CA GLN A 43 -21.26 24.04 15.43
C GLN A 43 -20.49 23.70 16.71
N GLU A 44 -20.57 22.42 17.14
CA GLU A 44 -19.82 21.94 18.31
C GLU A 44 -18.29 21.94 18.05
N MET A 45 -17.88 21.60 16.82
CA MET A 45 -16.48 21.57 16.46
C MET A 45 -15.82 22.97 16.49
N LEU A 46 -16.58 24.00 16.12
CA LEU A 46 -16.10 25.39 16.07
C LEU A 46 -16.17 26.09 17.42
N MET A 47 -17.20 25.82 18.22
CA MET A 47 -17.47 26.56 19.46
C MET A 47 -16.91 25.88 20.70
N ASN A 48 -16.86 24.57 20.74
CA ASN A 48 -16.45 23.83 21.94
C ASN A 48 -15.73 22.51 21.59
N PRO A 49 -14.47 22.55 21.13
CA PRO A 49 -13.73 21.35 20.79
C PRO A 49 -13.43 20.54 22.06
N SER A 50 -14.23 19.50 22.32
CA SER A 50 -14.02 18.55 23.41
C SER A 50 -13.44 17.23 22.89
N LEU A 51 -12.81 16.44 23.74
CA LEU A 51 -12.29 15.12 23.33
C LEU A 51 -13.43 14.12 23.01
N VAL A 52 -14.59 14.28 23.62
CA VAL A 52 -15.76 13.43 23.40
C VAL A 52 -16.90 14.30 22.87
N PRO A 53 -17.60 13.93 21.79
CA PRO A 53 -18.73 14.67 21.26
C PRO A 53 -19.85 14.76 22.30
N GLN A 54 -20.46 15.92 22.44
CA GLN A 54 -21.67 16.11 23.23
C GLN A 54 -22.92 15.64 22.44
N ARG A 55 -22.86 15.80 21.12
CA ARG A 55 -23.90 15.32 20.20
C ARG A 55 -23.26 14.48 19.11
N TRP A 56 -23.87 13.34 18.81
CA TRP A 56 -23.43 12.45 17.74
C TRP A 56 -24.31 12.66 16.52
N THR A 57 -23.70 12.79 15.35
CA THR A 57 -24.40 12.92 14.07
C THR A 57 -23.76 12.07 12.99
N LEU A 58 -24.56 11.53 12.09
CA LEU A 58 -24.13 10.86 10.86
C LEU A 58 -24.45 11.70 9.63
N GLU A 59 -24.85 12.96 9.82
CA GLU A 59 -25.30 13.86 8.75
C GLU A 59 -24.25 14.01 7.64
N TYR A 60 -22.98 14.10 8.00
CA TYR A 60 -21.89 14.18 7.00
C TYR A 60 -21.81 12.93 6.12
N TYR A 61 -22.00 11.76 6.71
CA TYR A 61 -21.96 10.50 5.96
C TYR A 61 -23.19 10.36 5.05
N THR A 62 -24.35 10.72 5.54
CA THR A 62 -25.58 10.67 4.75
C THR A 62 -25.56 11.69 3.61
N SER A 63 -25.09 12.92 3.86
CA SER A 63 -24.95 13.94 2.83
C SER A 63 -23.87 13.57 1.80
N LEU A 64 -22.74 13.03 2.25
CA LEU A 64 -21.68 12.57 1.37
C LEU A 64 -22.17 11.48 0.40
N LEU A 65 -22.93 10.52 0.92
CA LEU A 65 -23.45 9.42 0.11
C LEU A 65 -24.62 9.79 -0.79
N ALA A 66 -25.48 10.72 -0.34
CA ALA A 66 -26.74 11.04 -1.05
C ALA A 66 -26.66 12.30 -1.92
N GLN A 67 -25.77 13.26 -1.58
CA GLN A 67 -25.73 14.58 -2.22
C GLN A 67 -24.47 14.87 -3.01
N THR A 68 -23.53 13.92 -3.08
CA THR A 68 -22.27 14.10 -3.81
C THR A 68 -21.99 12.93 -4.76
N ASP A 69 -21.04 13.11 -5.66
CA ASP A 69 -20.51 12.06 -6.56
C ASP A 69 -19.57 11.08 -5.86
N TYR A 70 -19.44 11.15 -4.52
CA TYR A 70 -18.51 10.33 -3.76
C TYR A 70 -18.69 8.82 -3.99
N PRO A 71 -19.91 8.24 -4.01
CA PRO A 71 -20.07 6.80 -4.26
C PRO A 71 -19.49 6.36 -5.61
N ARG A 72 -19.66 7.18 -6.64
CA ARG A 72 -19.09 6.92 -7.96
C ARG A 72 -17.57 7.02 -7.95
N GLN A 73 -17.03 8.05 -7.30
CA GLN A 73 -15.58 8.25 -7.17
C GLN A 73 -14.94 7.12 -6.38
N PHE A 74 -15.58 6.67 -5.30
CA PHE A 74 -15.14 5.52 -4.51
C PHE A 74 -15.14 4.24 -5.34
N LEU A 75 -16.20 3.97 -6.10
CA LEU A 75 -16.28 2.81 -6.98
C LEU A 75 -15.18 2.86 -8.06
N ASN A 76 -14.95 4.01 -8.69
CA ASN A 76 -13.88 4.20 -9.66
C ASN A 76 -12.50 3.90 -9.03
N SER A 77 -12.24 4.41 -7.83
CA SER A 77 -11.00 4.14 -7.10
C SER A 77 -10.84 2.65 -6.78
N LEU A 78 -11.92 1.98 -6.38
CA LEU A 78 -11.92 0.54 -6.12
C LEU A 78 -11.61 -0.28 -7.38
N ILE A 79 -12.25 0.06 -8.50
CA ILE A 79 -12.00 -0.58 -9.80
C ILE A 79 -10.52 -0.42 -10.20
N VAL A 80 -10.00 0.80 -10.13
CA VAL A 80 -8.59 1.08 -10.47
C VAL A 80 -7.66 0.29 -9.54
N ALA A 81 -7.89 0.33 -8.24
CA ALA A 81 -7.06 -0.37 -7.27
C ALA A 81 -7.05 -1.89 -7.49
N VAL A 82 -8.23 -2.51 -7.58
CA VAL A 82 -8.35 -3.97 -7.77
C VAL A 82 -7.73 -4.40 -9.10
N THR A 83 -8.01 -3.67 -10.18
CA THR A 83 -7.46 -3.98 -11.52
C THR A 83 -5.93 -3.83 -11.53
N THR A 84 -5.42 -2.75 -10.94
CA THR A 84 -3.96 -2.53 -10.85
C THR A 84 -3.29 -3.64 -10.04
N VAL A 85 -3.83 -4.01 -8.87
CA VAL A 85 -3.27 -5.08 -8.04
C VAL A 85 -3.28 -6.42 -8.79
N ALA A 86 -4.40 -6.78 -9.40
CA ALA A 86 -4.53 -8.03 -10.15
C ALA A 86 -3.51 -8.11 -11.30
N LEU A 87 -3.40 -7.04 -12.10
CA LEU A 87 -2.43 -6.99 -13.20
C LEU A 87 -0.99 -6.96 -12.70
N THR A 88 -0.70 -6.17 -11.66
CA THR A 88 0.65 -6.13 -11.04
C THR A 88 1.05 -7.52 -10.56
N MET A 89 0.19 -8.21 -9.82
CA MET A 89 0.50 -9.55 -9.31
C MET A 89 0.70 -10.55 -10.44
N LEU A 90 -0.22 -10.60 -11.41
CA LEU A 90 -0.13 -11.51 -12.55
C LEU A 90 1.18 -11.32 -13.32
N LEU A 91 1.44 -10.08 -13.75
CA LEU A 91 2.63 -9.77 -14.55
C LEU A 91 3.92 -9.95 -13.74
N SER A 92 3.93 -9.53 -12.48
CA SER A 92 5.11 -9.66 -11.61
C SER A 92 5.46 -11.11 -11.31
N VAL A 93 4.47 -11.98 -11.09
CA VAL A 93 4.70 -13.42 -10.91
C VAL A 93 5.30 -14.02 -12.19
N MET A 94 4.71 -13.74 -13.34
CA MET A 94 5.21 -14.27 -14.62
C MET A 94 6.64 -13.83 -14.91
N ILE A 95 6.94 -12.56 -14.73
CA ILE A 95 8.28 -12.00 -14.97
C ILE A 95 9.29 -12.55 -13.95
N ALA A 96 8.96 -12.49 -12.66
CA ALA A 96 9.86 -12.92 -11.59
C ALA A 96 10.16 -14.41 -11.67
N TYR A 97 9.14 -15.24 -11.95
CA TYR A 97 9.30 -16.68 -12.18
C TYR A 97 10.19 -16.94 -13.40
N GLY A 98 9.87 -16.33 -14.54
CA GLY A 98 10.65 -16.48 -15.77
C GLY A 98 12.12 -16.10 -15.59
N VAL A 99 12.40 -14.96 -14.95
CA VAL A 99 13.78 -14.49 -14.67
C VAL A 99 14.50 -15.42 -13.69
N THR A 100 13.80 -16.03 -12.73
CA THR A 100 14.40 -16.91 -11.73
C THR A 100 14.70 -18.29 -12.32
N ARG A 101 13.75 -18.89 -13.01
CA ARG A 101 13.79 -20.29 -13.45
C ARG A 101 14.38 -20.50 -14.85
N GLN A 102 14.21 -19.53 -15.72
CA GLN A 102 14.73 -19.66 -17.09
C GLN A 102 16.18 -19.16 -17.19
N ARG A 103 16.92 -19.71 -18.18
CA ARG A 103 18.29 -19.32 -18.49
C ARG A 103 18.33 -18.06 -19.37
N ILE A 104 17.79 -16.95 -18.85
CA ILE A 104 17.76 -15.67 -19.57
C ILE A 104 19.14 -14.99 -19.45
N ARG A 105 19.76 -14.67 -20.60
CA ARG A 105 20.99 -13.86 -20.62
C ARG A 105 20.68 -12.44 -20.15
N GLY A 106 21.49 -11.91 -19.24
CA GLY A 106 21.30 -10.53 -18.74
C GLY A 106 20.18 -10.36 -17.70
N LYS A 107 19.66 -11.43 -17.10
CA LYS A 107 18.59 -11.36 -16.09
C LYS A 107 18.87 -10.40 -14.93
N GLN A 108 20.13 -10.28 -14.52
CA GLN A 108 20.52 -9.33 -13.48
C GLN A 108 20.32 -7.87 -13.93
N MET A 109 20.59 -7.58 -15.21
CA MET A 109 20.37 -6.24 -15.78
C MET A 109 18.88 -5.91 -15.86
N ILE A 110 18.01 -6.89 -16.16
CA ILE A 110 16.56 -6.71 -16.17
C ILE A 110 16.08 -6.33 -14.76
N ILE A 111 16.46 -7.09 -13.74
CA ILE A 111 16.07 -6.81 -12.34
C ILE A 111 16.65 -5.47 -11.86
N ALA A 112 17.92 -5.20 -12.15
CA ALA A 112 18.54 -3.92 -11.82
C ALA A 112 17.83 -2.75 -12.53
N GLY A 113 17.50 -2.91 -13.81
CA GLY A 113 16.76 -1.91 -14.57
C GLY A 113 15.37 -1.60 -13.98
N MET A 114 14.67 -2.63 -13.52
CA MET A 114 13.37 -2.43 -12.82
C MET A 114 13.54 -1.66 -11.50
N LEU A 115 14.58 -1.96 -10.73
CA LEU A 115 14.88 -1.23 -9.50
C LEU A 115 15.24 0.23 -9.78
N TYR A 116 16.04 0.50 -10.82
CA TYR A 116 16.35 1.86 -11.26
C TYR A 116 15.08 2.61 -11.73
N ALA A 117 14.21 1.93 -12.48
CA ALA A 117 12.93 2.51 -12.91
C ALA A 117 12.04 2.88 -11.70
N TYR A 118 12.02 2.04 -10.66
CA TYR A 118 11.29 2.34 -9.42
C TYR A 118 11.84 3.56 -8.66
N MET A 119 13.17 3.79 -8.73
CA MET A 119 13.80 4.94 -8.08
C MET A 119 13.50 6.27 -8.80
N PHE A 120 12.95 6.20 -10.01
CA PHE A 120 12.62 7.42 -10.75
C PHE A 120 11.41 8.11 -10.11
N PRO A 121 11.46 9.43 -9.84
CA PRO A 121 10.37 10.14 -9.19
C PRO A 121 9.07 10.04 -9.99
N PRO A 122 7.97 9.47 -9.42
CA PRO A 122 6.72 9.29 -10.16
C PRO A 122 6.12 10.57 -10.71
N LEU A 123 6.33 11.70 -10.01
CA LEU A 123 5.84 13.00 -10.44
C LEU A 123 6.47 13.45 -11.77
N LEU A 124 7.73 13.10 -12.04
CA LEU A 124 8.39 13.41 -13.29
C LEU A 124 7.86 12.58 -14.47
N LEU A 125 7.31 11.40 -14.19
CA LEU A 125 6.66 10.55 -15.18
C LEU A 125 5.26 11.04 -15.55
N ALA A 126 4.62 11.86 -14.72
CA ALA A 126 3.25 12.32 -14.97
C ALA A 126 3.12 13.09 -16.28
N ILE A 127 4.07 13.99 -16.59
CA ILE A 127 4.03 14.81 -17.81
C ILE A 127 4.14 13.96 -19.08
N PRO A 128 5.18 13.10 -19.26
CA PRO A 128 5.29 12.28 -20.45
C PRO A 128 4.15 11.25 -20.57
N LEU A 129 3.69 10.67 -19.47
CA LEU A 129 2.55 9.75 -19.49
C LEU A 129 1.27 10.46 -19.94
N TYR A 130 1.00 11.66 -19.44
CA TYR A 130 -0.14 12.47 -19.88
C TYR A 130 -0.07 12.76 -21.40
N ALA A 131 1.10 13.17 -21.89
CA ALA A 131 1.29 13.42 -23.31
C ALA A 131 1.07 12.17 -24.17
N MET A 132 1.55 11.03 -23.73
CA MET A 132 1.32 9.74 -24.41
C MET A 132 -0.16 9.36 -24.43
N PHE A 133 -0.86 9.49 -23.30
CA PHE A 133 -2.30 9.18 -23.22
C PHE A 133 -3.12 10.17 -24.08
N ALA A 134 -2.74 11.45 -24.12
CA ALA A 134 -3.37 12.43 -25.00
C ALA A 134 -3.24 12.05 -26.47
N ALA A 135 -2.05 11.61 -26.89
CA ALA A 135 -1.78 11.23 -28.28
C ALA A 135 -2.61 10.03 -28.77
N ILE A 136 -3.03 9.14 -27.85
CA ILE A 136 -3.82 7.93 -28.17
C ILE A 136 -5.27 8.02 -27.69
N GLY A 137 -5.71 9.19 -27.20
CA GLY A 137 -7.10 9.42 -26.78
C GLY A 137 -7.52 8.70 -25.49
N LEU A 138 -6.56 8.34 -24.63
CA LEU A 138 -6.82 7.66 -23.33
C LEU A 138 -6.91 8.64 -22.15
N ASN A 139 -6.84 9.95 -22.37
CA ASN A 139 -7.01 10.91 -21.27
C ASN A 139 -8.36 10.75 -20.59
N ASP A 140 -8.40 11.06 -19.29
CA ASP A 140 -9.60 11.06 -18.46
C ASP A 140 -10.33 9.70 -18.38
N THR A 141 -9.59 8.59 -18.56
CA THR A 141 -10.11 7.23 -18.47
C THR A 141 -9.57 6.48 -17.21
N LEU A 142 -10.33 5.53 -16.68
CA LEU A 142 -9.84 4.66 -15.62
C LEU A 142 -8.67 3.80 -16.08
N LEU A 143 -8.59 3.49 -17.38
CA LEU A 143 -7.51 2.70 -17.96
C LEU A 143 -6.17 3.44 -17.90
N SER A 144 -6.15 4.76 -18.18
CA SER A 144 -4.92 5.57 -18.06
C SER A 144 -4.41 5.59 -16.62
N LEU A 145 -5.30 5.62 -15.62
CA LEU A 145 -4.93 5.51 -14.21
C LEU A 145 -4.34 4.14 -13.88
N VAL A 146 -4.96 3.06 -14.35
CA VAL A 146 -4.43 1.69 -14.15
C VAL A 146 -3.03 1.55 -14.75
N ILE A 147 -2.81 2.00 -15.99
CA ILE A 147 -1.50 1.94 -16.66
C ILE A 147 -0.47 2.79 -15.89
N SER A 148 -0.84 4.00 -15.47
CA SER A 148 0.03 4.86 -14.68
C SER A 148 0.46 4.20 -13.36
N HIS A 149 -0.47 3.57 -12.64
CA HIS A 149 -0.14 2.86 -11.41
C HIS A 149 0.75 1.62 -11.66
N LEU A 150 0.52 0.89 -12.78
CA LEU A 150 1.37 -0.25 -13.16
C LEU A 150 2.82 0.16 -13.38
N THR A 151 3.09 1.35 -13.95
CA THR A 151 4.48 1.81 -14.15
C THR A 151 5.24 1.97 -12.84
N ILE A 152 4.54 2.23 -11.73
CA ILE A 152 5.11 2.42 -10.39
C ILE A 152 5.14 1.10 -9.62
N THR A 153 4.05 0.32 -9.66
CA THR A 153 3.88 -0.86 -8.80
C THR A 153 4.59 -2.10 -9.34
N MET A 154 4.63 -2.25 -10.66
CA MET A 154 5.16 -3.46 -11.31
C MET A 154 6.66 -3.67 -11.05
N PRO A 155 7.55 -2.65 -11.15
CA PRO A 155 8.97 -2.85 -10.88
C PRO A 155 9.25 -3.36 -9.47
N LEU A 156 8.55 -2.80 -8.47
CA LEU A 156 8.67 -3.21 -7.07
C LEU A 156 8.10 -4.62 -6.87
N GLY A 157 6.95 -4.92 -7.46
CA GLY A 157 6.32 -6.24 -7.41
C GLY A 157 7.23 -7.33 -7.95
N VAL A 158 7.81 -7.11 -9.13
CA VAL A 158 8.78 -8.04 -9.73
C VAL A 158 10.01 -8.23 -8.84
N TRP A 159 10.55 -7.16 -8.28
CA TRP A 159 11.74 -7.23 -7.42
C TRP A 159 11.47 -8.04 -6.14
N PHE A 160 10.35 -7.82 -5.47
CA PHE A 160 9.96 -8.61 -4.29
C PHE A 160 9.74 -10.09 -4.62
N LEU A 161 8.98 -10.36 -5.67
CA LEU A 161 8.68 -11.74 -6.06
C LEU A 161 9.92 -12.48 -6.59
N TRP A 162 10.82 -11.79 -7.30
CA TRP A 162 12.11 -12.35 -7.69
C TRP A 162 12.95 -12.75 -6.46
N GLY A 163 13.01 -11.88 -5.44
CA GLY A 163 13.67 -12.19 -4.18
C GLY A 163 13.09 -13.42 -3.50
N PHE A 164 11.75 -13.53 -3.48
CA PHE A 164 11.03 -14.67 -2.93
C PHE A 164 11.30 -15.96 -3.71
N PHE A 165 11.12 -15.97 -5.03
CA PHE A 165 11.37 -17.16 -5.86
C PHE A 165 12.83 -17.62 -5.82
N LYS A 166 13.77 -16.72 -5.64
CA LYS A 166 15.19 -17.06 -5.49
C LYS A 166 15.48 -17.87 -4.22
N THR A 167 14.67 -17.72 -3.17
CA THR A 167 14.82 -18.47 -1.93
C THR A 167 14.10 -19.81 -1.94
N MET A 168 13.21 -20.05 -2.90
CA MET A 168 12.51 -21.32 -3.03
C MET A 168 13.39 -22.40 -3.66
N PRO A 169 13.58 -23.55 -2.99
CA PRO A 169 14.35 -24.68 -3.54
C PRO A 169 13.70 -25.20 -4.82
N PHE A 170 14.56 -25.55 -5.80
CA PHE A 170 14.09 -26.06 -7.09
C PHE A 170 13.47 -27.46 -6.97
N GLU A 171 13.87 -28.20 -5.95
CA GLU A 171 13.40 -29.55 -5.63
C GLU A 171 11.89 -29.63 -5.41
N LEU A 172 11.26 -28.53 -4.99
CA LEU A 172 9.79 -28.46 -4.84
C LEU A 172 9.08 -28.52 -6.20
N GLU A 173 9.67 -27.90 -7.22
CA GLU A 173 9.12 -27.93 -8.59
C GLU A 173 9.38 -29.28 -9.24
N GLU A 174 10.56 -29.88 -9.00
CA GLU A 174 10.88 -31.23 -9.47
C GLU A 174 9.94 -32.28 -8.86
N ALA A 175 9.64 -32.18 -7.57
CA ALA A 175 8.68 -33.06 -6.91
C ALA A 175 7.28 -32.93 -7.52
N ALA A 176 6.81 -31.70 -7.76
CA ALA A 176 5.52 -31.47 -8.41
C ALA A 176 5.45 -32.05 -9.83
N MET A 177 6.56 -31.95 -10.60
CA MET A 177 6.65 -32.58 -11.93
C MET A 177 6.58 -34.11 -11.87
N VAL A 178 7.20 -34.74 -10.84
CA VAL A 178 7.11 -36.17 -10.62
C VAL A 178 5.69 -36.60 -10.28
N ASP A 179 4.94 -35.75 -9.55
CA ASP A 179 3.53 -35.96 -9.21
C ASP A 179 2.56 -35.67 -10.38
N GLY A 180 3.08 -35.31 -11.57
CA GLY A 180 2.30 -35.10 -12.78
C GLY A 180 1.77 -33.69 -12.97
N CYS A 181 2.22 -32.70 -12.19
CA CYS A 181 1.94 -31.30 -12.43
C CYS A 181 2.79 -30.78 -13.62
N THR A 182 2.15 -30.00 -14.52
CA THR A 182 2.80 -29.39 -15.70
C THR A 182 2.97 -27.89 -15.51
#